data_baeeac7b54b72d1aee8c8a658995cf64
#
_entry.id   baeeac7b54b72d1aee8c8a658995cf64
#
_cell.length_a   1.000
_cell.length_b   1.000
_cell.length_c   1.000
_cell.angle_alpha   90.00
_cell.angle_beta   90.00
_cell.angle_gamma   90.00
#
_symmetry.space_group_name_H-M   'P 1'
#
loop_
_entity.id
_entity.type
_entity.pdbx_description
1 polymer ?
#
loop_
_entity_poly.entity_id
_entity_poly.type
_entity_poly.pdbx_seq_one_letter_code
_entity_poly.pdbx_strand_id
1 'polypeptide(L)'
;RSLVGSEMCIRDRGAGEARHAAELLKQENLLPDVVHTSLLRRAIHTAYLALDGCDRHWIPVRRSWRLNERHYGALQGLNKAETKEKYGNDQFMAWRRSFDQPPPVIEKDGEWSQFNDPRYADIPSSQRPLTECLKDVVARMIPYFESAITDDLKAGRTVLVAAHGNSLRALVKHLDGISDDDIAGVNIPTGIPLLYELDDDFKPVTKGGRYLDPEAAAAGAKAVANQGNK
;
A
#
# COMPACT_ATOMS: atom_id res chain seq x y z
N ARG A 1 -13.13 22.42 13.13
CA ARG A 1 -14.43 21.82 13.53
C ARG A 1 -14.94 20.99 12.37
N SER A 2 -14.98 19.71 12.53
CA SER A 2 -15.56 18.65 11.68
C SER A 2 -14.58 17.67 11.01
N LEU A 3 -13.37 17.55 11.53
CA LEU A 3 -12.48 16.45 11.16
C LEU A 3 -12.93 15.10 11.75
N VAL A 4 -13.67 15.10 12.85
CA VAL A 4 -14.12 13.88 13.55
C VAL A 4 -15.15 13.10 12.73
N GLY A 5 -16.09 13.77 12.05
CA GLY A 5 -17.10 13.10 11.23
C GLY A 5 -16.56 12.51 9.93
N SER A 6 -15.67 13.21 9.23
CA SER A 6 -15.07 12.73 7.97
C SER A 6 -14.08 11.59 8.18
N GLU A 7 -13.27 11.64 9.24
CA GLU A 7 -12.36 10.54 9.59
C GLU A 7 -13.11 9.28 10.05
N MET A 8 -14.23 9.43 10.76
CA MET A 8 -15.07 8.30 11.17
C MET A 8 -15.71 7.63 9.96
N CYS A 9 -16.29 8.40 9.02
CA CYS A 9 -16.81 7.87 7.75
C CYS A 9 -15.77 7.14 6.90
N ILE A 10 -14.54 7.66 6.82
CA ILE A 10 -13.44 7.03 6.06
C ILE A 10 -13.01 5.72 6.74
N ARG A 11 -12.97 5.67 8.07
CA ARG A 11 -12.65 4.45 8.84
C ARG A 11 -13.73 3.39 8.71
N ASP A 12 -14.99 3.77 8.81
CA ASP A 12 -16.14 2.86 8.69
C ASP A 12 -16.21 2.27 7.27
N ARG A 13 -15.99 3.09 6.25
CA ARG A 13 -15.87 2.63 4.86
C ARG A 13 -14.72 1.63 4.70
N GLY A 14 -13.53 1.96 5.18
CA GLY A 14 -12.36 1.07 5.11
C GLY A 14 -12.57 -0.25 5.87
N ALA A 15 -13.31 -0.21 6.99
CA ALA A 15 -13.66 -1.42 7.72
C ALA A 15 -14.67 -2.28 6.94
N GLY A 16 -15.65 -1.67 6.27
CA GLY A 16 -16.59 -2.36 5.37
C GLY A 16 -15.88 -3.01 4.19
N GLU A 17 -14.96 -2.27 3.55
CA GLU A 17 -14.12 -2.76 2.44
C GLU A 17 -13.26 -3.97 2.88
N ALA A 18 -12.67 -3.94 4.08
CA ALA A 18 -11.86 -5.04 4.59
C ALA A 18 -12.69 -6.31 4.89
N ARG A 19 -13.92 -6.17 5.42
CA ARG A 19 -14.83 -7.30 5.62
C ARG A 19 -15.30 -7.89 4.29
N HIS A 20 -15.64 -7.04 3.33
CA HIS A 20 -16.00 -7.50 1.99
C HIS A 20 -14.85 -8.25 1.32
N ALA A 21 -13.60 -7.77 1.47
CA ALA A 21 -12.42 -8.50 1.00
C ALA A 21 -12.32 -9.91 1.60
N ALA A 22 -12.61 -10.05 2.91
CA ALA A 22 -12.63 -11.36 3.56
C ALA A 22 -13.71 -12.31 2.99
N GLU A 23 -14.88 -11.77 2.69
CA GLU A 23 -15.96 -12.53 2.05
C GLU A 23 -15.54 -13.05 0.68
N LEU A 24 -14.91 -12.20 -0.14
CA LEU A 24 -14.37 -12.60 -1.45
C LEU A 24 -13.29 -13.68 -1.33
N LEU A 25 -12.37 -13.56 -0.37
CA LEU A 25 -11.35 -14.59 -0.11
C LEU A 25 -11.96 -15.92 0.28
N LYS A 26 -13.02 -15.93 1.12
CA LYS A 26 -13.73 -17.15 1.50
C LYS A 26 -14.47 -17.79 0.33
N GLN A 27 -15.17 -16.99 -0.48
CA GLN A 27 -15.92 -17.48 -1.64
C GLN A 27 -15.01 -18.19 -2.65
N GLU A 28 -13.78 -17.69 -2.83
CA GLU A 28 -12.76 -18.27 -3.71
C GLU A 28 -11.91 -19.37 -3.03
N ASN A 29 -12.18 -19.68 -1.75
CA ASN A 29 -11.39 -20.60 -0.93
C ASN A 29 -9.89 -20.23 -0.85
N LEU A 30 -9.59 -18.93 -0.87
CA LEU A 30 -8.24 -18.34 -0.77
C LEU A 30 -7.94 -17.92 0.67
N LEU A 31 -7.98 -18.88 1.59
CA LEU A 31 -7.72 -18.60 3.00
C LEU A 31 -6.23 -18.41 3.25
N PRO A 32 -5.81 -17.28 3.85
CA PRO A 32 -4.40 -17.01 4.08
C PRO A 32 -3.80 -17.93 5.17
N ASP A 33 -2.53 -18.29 4.99
CA ASP A 33 -1.71 -19.01 5.99
C ASP A 33 -0.72 -18.08 6.71
N VAL A 34 -0.50 -16.88 6.15
CA VAL A 34 0.33 -15.82 6.72
C VAL A 34 -0.10 -14.46 6.19
N VAL A 35 0.01 -13.43 7.02
CA VAL A 35 -0.20 -12.05 6.60
C VAL A 35 1.07 -11.25 6.71
N HIS A 36 1.40 -10.48 5.65
CA HIS A 36 2.41 -9.43 5.67
C HIS A 36 1.71 -8.07 5.66
N THR A 37 2.05 -7.20 6.61
CA THR A 37 1.46 -5.86 6.70
C THR A 37 2.48 -4.81 7.14
N SER A 38 2.08 -3.55 7.04
CA SER A 38 2.93 -2.42 7.41
C SER A 38 2.91 -2.14 8.93
N LEU A 39 3.66 -1.10 9.35
CA LEU A 39 3.59 -0.56 10.71
C LEU A 39 2.44 0.46 10.88
N LEU A 40 1.71 0.81 9.83
CA LEU A 40 0.69 1.83 9.88
C LEU A 40 -0.66 1.23 10.28
N ARG A 41 -1.32 1.88 11.26
CA ARG A 41 -2.56 1.41 11.88
C ARG A 41 -3.62 0.97 10.88
N ARG A 42 -3.82 1.73 9.78
CA ARG A 42 -4.87 1.43 8.80
C ARG A 42 -4.66 0.08 8.11
N ALA A 43 -3.43 -0.27 7.73
CA ALA A 43 -3.14 -1.57 7.11
C ALA A 43 -3.21 -2.71 8.12
N ILE A 44 -2.71 -2.50 9.33
CA ILE A 44 -2.83 -3.46 10.44
C ILE A 44 -4.31 -3.75 10.72
N HIS A 45 -5.15 -2.71 10.79
CA HIS A 45 -6.59 -2.87 11.04
C HIS A 45 -7.30 -3.60 9.88
N THR A 46 -6.96 -3.27 8.62
CA THR A 46 -7.44 -4.02 7.44
C THR A 46 -7.05 -5.49 7.52
N ALA A 47 -5.80 -5.79 7.86
CA ALA A 47 -5.32 -7.17 8.03
C ALA A 47 -6.15 -7.92 9.10
N TYR A 48 -6.37 -7.32 10.27
CA TYR A 48 -7.16 -7.95 11.33
C TYR A 48 -8.62 -8.18 10.94
N LEU A 49 -9.26 -7.23 10.26
CA LEU A 49 -10.64 -7.40 9.79
C LEU A 49 -10.75 -8.48 8.71
N ALA A 50 -9.73 -8.61 7.85
CA ALA A 50 -9.66 -9.69 6.88
C ALA A 50 -9.49 -11.06 7.56
N LEU A 51 -8.63 -11.14 8.58
CA LEU A 51 -8.43 -12.36 9.37
C LEU A 51 -9.68 -12.75 10.17
N ASP A 52 -10.35 -11.75 10.77
CA ASP A 52 -11.64 -11.95 11.48
C ASP A 52 -12.68 -12.56 10.54
N GLY A 53 -12.89 -11.95 9.37
CA GLY A 53 -13.84 -12.45 8.38
C GLY A 53 -13.50 -13.85 7.82
N CYS A 54 -12.21 -14.21 7.77
CA CYS A 54 -11.75 -15.53 7.32
C CYS A 54 -11.61 -16.58 8.42
N ASP A 55 -11.88 -16.23 9.68
CA ASP A 55 -11.61 -17.09 10.86
C ASP A 55 -10.15 -17.59 10.90
N ARG A 56 -9.21 -16.66 10.67
CA ARG A 56 -7.77 -16.94 10.56
C ARG A 56 -6.91 -16.14 11.54
N HIS A 57 -7.43 -15.74 12.71
CA HIS A 57 -6.69 -14.98 13.72
C HIS A 57 -5.41 -15.66 14.23
N TRP A 58 -5.36 -16.97 14.18
CA TRP A 58 -4.27 -17.80 14.71
C TRP A 58 -3.03 -17.86 13.81
N ILE A 59 -3.11 -17.39 12.56
CA ILE A 59 -1.99 -17.42 11.63
C ILE A 59 -0.94 -16.34 11.94
N PRO A 60 0.33 -16.51 11.52
CA PRO A 60 1.36 -15.49 11.69
C PRO A 60 1.03 -14.18 10.99
N VAL A 61 1.26 -13.06 11.67
CA VAL A 61 1.19 -11.71 11.11
C VAL A 61 2.57 -11.06 11.19
N ARG A 62 3.20 -10.86 10.04
CA ARG A 62 4.52 -10.24 9.90
C ARG A 62 4.38 -8.76 9.57
N ARG A 63 4.93 -7.89 10.42
CA ARG A 63 4.91 -6.44 10.21
C ARG A 63 6.26 -5.96 9.75
N SER A 64 6.27 -5.11 8.71
CA SER A 64 7.50 -4.49 8.21
C SER A 64 7.25 -3.05 7.78
N TRP A 65 8.14 -2.13 8.19
CA TRP A 65 8.12 -0.76 7.69
C TRP A 65 8.31 -0.69 6.17
N ARG A 66 8.93 -1.70 5.58
CA ARG A 66 9.12 -1.80 4.13
C ARG A 66 7.81 -1.87 3.35
N LEU A 67 6.73 -2.24 4.01
CA LEU A 67 5.36 -2.25 3.45
C LEU A 67 4.59 -0.95 3.73
N ASN A 68 5.17 0.03 4.44
CA ASN A 68 4.51 1.31 4.72
C ASN A 68 4.14 2.05 3.44
N GLU A 69 3.15 2.94 3.56
CA GLU A 69 2.86 3.92 2.51
C GLU A 69 4.09 4.80 2.28
N ARG A 70 4.23 5.30 1.07
CA ARG A 70 5.26 6.25 0.68
C ARG A 70 5.27 7.46 1.62
N HIS A 71 6.45 7.87 2.05
CA HIS A 71 6.60 9.07 2.85
C HIS A 71 6.58 10.33 1.97
N TYR A 72 5.63 11.19 2.21
CA TYR A 72 5.39 12.39 1.38
C TYR A 72 6.28 13.59 1.77
N GLY A 73 7.34 13.39 2.54
CA GLY A 73 8.26 14.44 2.93
C GLY A 73 7.57 15.61 3.62
N ALA A 74 7.96 16.82 3.26
CA ALA A 74 7.36 18.05 3.80
C ALA A 74 5.88 18.28 3.43
N LEU A 75 5.32 17.44 2.52
CA LEU A 75 3.88 17.47 2.21
C LEU A 75 3.05 16.62 3.17
N GLN A 76 3.68 15.89 4.08
CA GLN A 76 2.99 15.07 5.07
C GLN A 76 2.09 15.94 5.96
N GLY A 77 0.83 15.55 6.11
CA GLY A 77 -0.16 16.32 6.89
C GLY A 77 -0.80 17.49 6.16
N LEU A 78 -0.29 17.93 5.02
CA LEU A 78 -0.89 19.04 4.25
C LEU A 78 -2.14 18.62 3.50
N ASN A 79 -3.06 19.56 3.33
CA ASN A 79 -4.24 19.40 2.50
C ASN A 79 -3.83 19.41 1.01
N LYS A 80 -4.46 18.53 0.21
CA LYS A 80 -4.18 18.42 -1.24
C LYS A 80 -4.49 19.71 -2.00
N ALA A 81 -5.56 20.43 -1.63
CA ALA A 81 -5.93 21.68 -2.27
C ALA A 81 -4.90 22.79 -1.99
N GLU A 82 -4.49 22.93 -0.74
CA GLU A 82 -3.44 23.88 -0.32
C GLU A 82 -2.09 23.59 -0.98
N THR A 83 -1.76 22.28 -1.13
CA THR A 83 -0.53 21.89 -1.82
C THR A 83 -0.57 22.27 -3.30
N LYS A 84 -1.71 22.06 -3.98
CA LYS A 84 -1.90 22.48 -5.38
C LYS A 84 -1.82 24.00 -5.54
N GLU A 85 -2.45 24.74 -4.64
CA GLU A 85 -2.42 26.19 -4.66
C GLU A 85 -0.99 26.72 -4.49
N LYS A 86 -0.23 26.15 -3.57
CA LYS A 86 1.12 26.59 -3.24
C LYS A 86 2.16 26.24 -4.31
N TYR A 87 2.08 25.05 -4.90
CA TYR A 87 3.14 24.51 -5.79
C TYR A 87 2.72 24.35 -7.25
N GLY A 88 1.45 24.63 -7.58
CA GLY A 88 0.88 24.40 -8.89
C GLY A 88 0.48 22.94 -9.14
N ASN A 89 -0.45 22.76 -10.08
CA ASN A 89 -1.01 21.42 -10.37
C ASN A 89 0.04 20.47 -10.96
N ASP A 90 0.88 20.95 -11.87
CA ASP A 90 1.86 20.10 -12.57
C ASP A 90 2.90 19.52 -11.61
N GLN A 91 3.45 20.37 -10.72
CA GLN A 91 4.39 19.91 -9.70
C GLN A 91 3.73 18.97 -8.69
N PHE A 92 2.49 19.25 -8.28
CA PHE A 92 1.73 18.36 -7.41
C PHE A 92 1.48 17.00 -8.05
N MET A 93 1.13 16.97 -9.34
CA MET A 93 0.93 15.72 -10.08
C MET A 93 2.25 14.97 -10.31
N ALA A 94 3.34 15.67 -10.58
CA ALA A 94 4.68 15.08 -10.68
C ALA A 94 5.06 14.33 -9.39
N TRP A 95 4.93 14.97 -8.21
CA TRP A 95 5.18 14.31 -6.93
C TRP A 95 4.25 13.12 -6.63
N ARG A 96 3.02 13.15 -7.15
CA ARG A 96 2.05 12.07 -6.91
C ARG A 96 2.24 10.87 -7.83
N ARG A 97 2.63 11.08 -9.07
CA ARG A 97 2.52 10.09 -10.14
C ARG A 97 3.85 9.65 -10.72
N SER A 98 4.86 10.52 -10.77
CA SER A 98 6.13 10.13 -11.35
C SER A 98 6.80 9.02 -10.54
N PHE A 99 7.65 8.28 -11.21
CA PHE A 99 8.40 7.19 -10.61
C PHE A 99 9.52 7.71 -9.69
N ASP A 100 10.22 8.76 -10.10
CA ASP A 100 11.51 9.18 -9.54
C ASP A 100 11.55 10.61 -8.96
N GLN A 101 10.41 11.32 -8.89
CA GLN A 101 10.37 12.68 -8.33
C GLN A 101 9.82 12.67 -6.90
N PRO A 102 10.69 12.77 -5.88
CA PRO A 102 10.25 12.84 -4.49
C PRO A 102 9.71 14.23 -4.14
N PRO A 103 8.76 14.33 -3.22
CA PRO A 103 8.40 15.59 -2.59
C PRO A 103 9.58 16.22 -1.83
N PRO A 104 9.51 17.51 -1.44
CA PRO A 104 10.54 18.14 -0.62
C PRO A 104 10.79 17.36 0.69
N VAL A 105 12.06 17.34 1.12
CA VAL A 105 12.48 16.65 2.34
C VAL A 105 11.85 17.29 3.57
N ILE A 106 11.38 16.47 4.51
CA ILE A 106 10.88 16.93 5.82
C ILE A 106 12.06 17.17 6.78
N GLU A 107 11.92 18.13 7.69
CA GLU A 107 12.86 18.32 8.79
C GLU A 107 12.88 17.09 9.72
N LYS A 108 14.09 16.69 10.19
CA LYS A 108 14.25 15.51 11.04
C LYS A 108 13.49 15.60 12.36
N ASP A 109 13.37 16.79 12.91
CA ASP A 109 12.66 17.11 14.16
C ASP A 109 11.21 17.54 13.93
N GLY A 110 10.74 17.55 12.67
CA GLY A 110 9.35 17.89 12.32
C GLY A 110 8.33 16.91 12.91
N GLU A 111 7.12 17.40 13.13
CA GLU A 111 6.00 16.64 13.73
C GLU A 111 5.73 15.29 13.03
N TRP A 112 5.85 15.24 11.71
CA TRP A 112 5.57 14.04 10.89
C TRP A 112 6.82 13.25 10.53
N SER A 113 7.96 13.56 11.16
CA SER A 113 9.22 12.87 10.92
C SER A 113 9.22 11.47 11.53
N GLN A 114 9.74 10.51 10.79
CA GLN A 114 9.93 9.15 11.29
C GLN A 114 11.04 9.04 12.33
N PHE A 115 11.84 10.07 12.53
CA PHE A 115 12.87 10.11 13.57
C PHE A 115 12.29 10.26 14.97
N ASN A 116 11.09 10.85 15.07
CA ASN A 116 10.36 11.05 16.33
C ASN A 116 9.24 10.02 16.55
N ASP A 117 9.07 9.07 15.62
CA ASP A 117 8.02 8.07 15.69
C ASP A 117 8.54 6.76 16.31
N PRO A 118 8.00 6.31 17.46
CA PRO A 118 8.45 5.11 18.15
C PRO A 118 8.33 3.83 17.31
N ARG A 119 7.47 3.81 16.29
CA ARG A 119 7.34 2.68 15.35
C ARG A 119 8.62 2.42 14.53
N TYR A 120 9.50 3.42 14.45
CA TYR A 120 10.77 3.34 13.73
C TYR A 120 11.99 3.28 14.64
N ALA A 121 11.81 3.11 15.96
CA ALA A 121 12.91 3.14 16.93
C ALA A 121 14.00 2.11 16.62
N ASP A 122 13.62 0.91 16.21
CA ASP A 122 14.54 -0.19 15.88
C ASP A 122 15.10 -0.15 14.45
N ILE A 123 14.70 0.86 13.66
CA ILE A 123 15.16 1.01 12.27
C ILE A 123 16.39 1.94 12.27
N PRO A 124 17.51 1.51 11.67
CA PRO A 124 18.68 2.37 11.52
C PRO A 124 18.33 3.75 10.92
N SER A 125 18.89 4.81 11.48
CA SER A 125 18.58 6.18 11.02
C SER A 125 18.84 6.41 9.54
N SER A 126 19.82 5.72 8.95
CA SER A 126 20.11 5.74 7.52
C SER A 126 19.02 5.14 6.63
N GLN A 127 18.12 4.34 7.20
CA GLN A 127 17.00 3.70 6.50
C GLN A 127 15.64 4.37 6.77
N ARG A 128 15.61 5.40 7.63
CA ARG A 128 14.38 6.16 7.91
C ARG A 128 14.20 7.23 6.83
N PRO A 129 13.18 7.11 5.95
CA PRO A 129 13.02 8.07 4.86
C PRO A 129 12.54 9.43 5.38
N LEU A 130 13.13 10.50 4.85
CA LEU A 130 12.66 11.88 5.04
C LEU A 130 11.74 12.34 3.91
N THR A 131 11.77 11.65 2.79
CA THR A 131 10.88 11.76 1.64
C THR A 131 11.05 10.52 0.76
N GLU A 132 10.05 10.19 -0.04
CA GLU A 132 10.13 9.07 -0.99
C GLU A 132 9.39 9.40 -2.29
N CYS A 133 9.98 9.04 -3.43
CA CYS A 133 9.27 8.77 -4.68
C CYS A 133 8.92 7.27 -4.77
N LEU A 134 8.29 6.84 -5.86
CA LEU A 134 7.93 5.42 -6.02
C LEU A 134 9.17 4.52 -6.17
N LYS A 135 10.23 5.02 -6.79
CA LYS A 135 11.54 4.34 -6.91
C LYS A 135 12.11 3.96 -5.54
N ASP A 136 12.02 4.86 -4.56
CA ASP A 136 12.49 4.59 -3.19
C ASP A 136 11.64 3.52 -2.52
N VAL A 137 10.33 3.53 -2.75
CA VAL A 137 9.42 2.49 -2.25
C VAL A 137 9.76 1.13 -2.86
N VAL A 138 10.04 1.06 -4.16
CA VAL A 138 10.51 -0.15 -4.85
C VAL A 138 11.81 -0.64 -4.20
N ALA A 139 12.79 0.25 -4.01
CA ALA A 139 14.10 -0.09 -3.46
C ALA A 139 14.02 -0.72 -2.05
N ARG A 140 13.06 -0.30 -1.20
CA ARG A 140 12.90 -0.88 0.14
C ARG A 140 11.97 -2.09 0.18
N MET A 141 11.00 -2.17 -0.73
CA MET A 141 9.98 -3.21 -0.71
C MET A 141 10.45 -4.50 -1.40
N ILE A 142 11.12 -4.40 -2.54
CA ILE A 142 11.49 -5.59 -3.32
C ILE A 142 12.43 -6.52 -2.56
N PRO A 143 13.49 -6.05 -1.85
CA PRO A 143 14.30 -6.94 -1.02
C PRO A 143 13.50 -7.66 0.09
N TYR A 144 12.42 -7.05 0.58
CA TYR A 144 11.52 -7.69 1.54
C TYR A 144 10.62 -8.74 0.87
N PHE A 145 10.14 -8.48 -0.34
CA PHE A 145 9.43 -9.47 -1.15
C PHE A 145 10.33 -10.68 -1.43
N GLU A 146 11.52 -10.45 -1.98
CA GLU A 146 12.48 -11.49 -2.40
C GLU A 146 13.02 -12.33 -1.24
N SER A 147 12.93 -11.87 -0.01
CA SER A 147 13.32 -12.61 1.18
C SER A 147 12.11 -13.14 1.95
N ALA A 148 11.42 -12.27 2.69
CA ALA A 148 10.41 -12.67 3.67
C ALA A 148 9.12 -13.21 3.03
N ILE A 149 8.64 -12.60 1.91
CA ILE A 149 7.41 -13.03 1.26
C ILE A 149 7.65 -14.29 0.45
N THR A 150 8.74 -14.35 -0.33
CA THR A 150 9.08 -15.55 -1.11
C THR A 150 9.40 -16.75 -0.23
N ASP A 151 9.95 -16.57 0.98
CA ASP A 151 10.20 -17.67 1.90
C ASP A 151 8.90 -18.31 2.40
N ASP A 152 7.85 -17.49 2.66
CA ASP A 152 6.54 -18.01 2.99
C ASP A 152 5.88 -18.70 1.77
N LEU A 153 6.05 -18.17 0.57
CA LEU A 153 5.57 -18.80 -0.68
C LEU A 153 6.27 -20.14 -0.95
N LYS A 154 7.61 -20.21 -0.77
CA LYS A 154 8.38 -21.46 -0.88
C LYS A 154 7.92 -22.54 0.10
N ALA A 155 7.41 -22.13 1.25
CA ALA A 155 6.81 -23.04 2.22
C ALA A 155 5.39 -23.53 1.82
N GLY A 156 4.91 -23.18 0.62
CA GLY A 156 3.59 -23.56 0.10
C GLY A 156 2.43 -22.79 0.73
N ARG A 157 2.69 -21.62 1.32
CA ARG A 157 1.68 -20.81 2.03
C ARG A 157 0.92 -19.89 1.08
N THR A 158 -0.37 -19.75 1.33
CA THR A 158 -1.16 -18.63 0.79
C THR A 158 -0.83 -17.36 1.57
N VAL A 159 -0.23 -16.38 0.90
CA VAL A 159 0.25 -15.14 1.51
C VAL A 159 -0.73 -14.01 1.25
N LEU A 160 -1.22 -13.35 2.30
CA LEU A 160 -1.97 -12.12 2.21
C LEU A 160 -1.07 -10.91 2.48
N VAL A 161 -1.01 -9.96 1.55
CA VAL A 161 -0.29 -8.68 1.73
C VAL A 161 -1.31 -7.56 1.93
N ALA A 162 -1.44 -7.07 3.16
CA ALA A 162 -2.30 -5.93 3.50
C ALA A 162 -1.43 -4.67 3.68
N ALA A 163 -1.40 -3.82 2.65
CA ALA A 163 -0.49 -2.68 2.59
C ALA A 163 -1.17 -1.41 2.04
N HIS A 164 -0.47 -0.61 1.24
CA HIS A 164 -0.93 0.72 0.81
C HIS A 164 -0.79 0.90 -0.69
N GLY A 165 -1.46 1.92 -1.23
CA GLY A 165 -1.48 2.18 -2.67
C GLY A 165 -0.11 2.22 -3.32
N ASN A 166 0.86 2.96 -2.76
CA ASN A 166 2.19 3.04 -3.38
C ASN A 166 3.06 1.80 -3.10
N SER A 167 2.96 1.15 -1.93
CA SER A 167 3.69 -0.10 -1.69
C SER A 167 3.16 -1.24 -2.57
N LEU A 168 1.83 -1.34 -2.76
CA LEU A 168 1.26 -2.33 -3.68
C LEU A 168 1.58 -2.01 -5.14
N ARG A 169 1.60 -0.72 -5.55
CA ARG A 169 2.07 -0.33 -6.90
C ARG A 169 3.52 -0.72 -7.14
N ALA A 170 4.38 -0.60 -6.14
CA ALA A 170 5.78 -1.04 -6.24
C ALA A 170 5.87 -2.56 -6.45
N LEU A 171 5.05 -3.34 -5.73
CA LEU A 171 4.99 -4.79 -5.89
C LEU A 171 4.46 -5.20 -7.26
N VAL A 172 3.34 -4.62 -7.70
CA VAL A 172 2.75 -4.89 -9.01
C VAL A 172 3.71 -4.49 -10.14
N LYS A 173 4.41 -3.34 -10.01
CA LYS A 173 5.46 -2.94 -10.97
C LYS A 173 6.53 -4.02 -11.12
N HIS A 174 6.98 -4.59 -10.01
CA HIS A 174 8.01 -5.64 -10.01
C HIS A 174 7.48 -6.93 -10.63
N LEU A 175 6.32 -7.40 -10.19
CA LEU A 175 5.74 -8.66 -10.67
C LEU A 175 5.44 -8.64 -12.17
N ASP A 176 4.81 -7.58 -12.64
CA ASP A 176 4.37 -7.48 -14.04
C ASP A 176 5.45 -6.94 -14.99
N GLY A 177 6.57 -6.45 -14.46
CA GLY A 177 7.64 -5.83 -15.26
C GLY A 177 7.21 -4.51 -15.90
N ILE A 178 6.36 -3.73 -15.21
CA ILE A 178 5.84 -2.44 -15.72
C ILE A 178 6.99 -1.43 -15.82
N SER A 179 7.04 -0.67 -16.93
CA SER A 179 8.06 0.37 -17.14
C SER A 179 7.93 1.52 -16.12
N ASP A 180 8.98 2.36 -16.04
CA ASP A 180 8.97 3.55 -15.17
C ASP A 180 7.96 4.60 -15.66
N ASP A 181 7.71 4.66 -16.95
CA ASP A 181 6.75 5.57 -17.57
C ASP A 181 5.30 5.08 -17.35
N ASP A 182 5.06 3.78 -17.57
CA ASP A 182 3.71 3.20 -17.50
C ASP A 182 3.16 3.11 -16.08
N ILE A 183 4.03 3.03 -15.07
CA ILE A 183 3.60 2.91 -13.67
C ILE A 183 2.78 4.11 -13.19
N ALA A 184 2.94 5.27 -13.81
CA ALA A 184 2.15 6.45 -13.50
C ALA A 184 0.64 6.23 -13.71
N GLY A 185 0.27 5.39 -14.68
CA GLY A 185 -1.11 5.03 -15.02
C GLY A 185 -1.74 3.97 -14.10
N VAL A 186 -0.93 3.22 -13.34
CA VAL A 186 -1.44 2.13 -12.50
C VAL A 186 -2.12 2.66 -11.24
N ASN A 187 -3.38 2.26 -11.05
CA ASN A 187 -4.19 2.61 -9.89
C ASN A 187 -4.67 1.34 -9.19
N ILE A 188 -4.31 1.18 -7.92
CA ILE A 188 -4.76 0.05 -7.10
C ILE A 188 -6.03 0.47 -6.34
N PRO A 189 -7.18 -0.16 -6.60
CA PRO A 189 -8.40 0.11 -5.85
C PRO A 189 -8.26 -0.33 -4.37
N THR A 190 -8.96 0.38 -3.48
CA THR A 190 -8.96 0.05 -2.05
C THR A 190 -9.95 -1.08 -1.77
N GLY A 191 -9.55 -2.03 -0.93
CA GLY A 191 -10.45 -3.03 -0.37
C GLY A 191 -10.84 -4.18 -1.31
N ILE A 192 -10.33 -4.22 -2.53
CA ILE A 192 -10.59 -5.32 -3.45
C ILE A 192 -9.32 -6.19 -3.59
N PRO A 193 -9.38 -7.49 -3.20
CA PRO A 193 -8.24 -8.38 -3.31
C PRO A 193 -7.80 -8.56 -4.77
N LEU A 194 -6.49 -8.44 -5.00
CA LEU A 194 -5.81 -8.74 -6.25
C LEU A 194 -5.01 -10.03 -6.07
N LEU A 195 -5.41 -11.10 -6.72
CA LEU A 195 -4.76 -12.40 -6.69
C LEU A 195 -3.65 -12.47 -7.74
N TYR A 196 -2.46 -12.89 -7.32
CA TYR A 196 -1.39 -13.35 -8.19
C TYR A 196 -1.11 -14.83 -7.94
N GLU A 197 -1.13 -15.62 -8.99
CA GLU A 197 -0.55 -16.94 -9.02
C GLU A 197 0.88 -16.82 -9.56
N LEU A 198 1.85 -17.35 -8.83
CA LEU A 198 3.27 -17.24 -9.18
C LEU A 198 3.82 -18.62 -9.55
N ASP A 199 4.73 -18.64 -10.53
CA ASP A 199 5.48 -19.83 -10.90
C ASP A 199 6.65 -20.12 -9.91
N ASP A 200 7.44 -21.15 -10.19
CA ASP A 200 8.57 -21.56 -9.36
C ASP A 200 9.69 -20.49 -9.28
N ASP A 201 9.74 -19.56 -10.25
CA ASP A 201 10.64 -18.42 -10.28
C ASP A 201 10.02 -17.15 -9.62
N PHE A 202 8.86 -17.27 -8.99
CA PHE A 202 8.06 -16.18 -8.40
C PHE A 202 7.63 -15.13 -9.42
N LYS A 203 7.49 -15.49 -10.68
CA LYS A 203 6.91 -14.64 -11.72
C LYS A 203 5.41 -14.91 -11.84
N PRO A 204 4.61 -13.89 -12.16
CA PRO A 204 3.17 -14.09 -12.33
C PRO A 204 2.86 -14.98 -13.52
N VAL A 205 2.05 -16.01 -13.30
CA VAL A 205 1.52 -16.89 -14.36
C VAL A 205 0.69 -16.06 -15.33
N THR A 206 -0.05 -15.10 -14.81
CA THR A 206 -0.81 -14.13 -15.60
C THR A 206 -0.45 -12.71 -15.15
N LYS A 207 0.07 -11.90 -16.06
CA LYS A 207 0.36 -10.48 -15.78
C LYS A 207 -0.92 -9.72 -15.43
N GLY A 208 -0.80 -8.79 -14.49
CA GLY A 208 -1.92 -8.02 -13.95
C GLY A 208 -2.71 -8.76 -12.88
N GLY A 209 -2.47 -10.03 -12.67
CA GLY A 209 -3.23 -10.83 -11.72
C GLY A 209 -4.74 -10.88 -12.01
N ARG A 210 -5.53 -11.19 -10.99
CA ARG A 210 -7.01 -11.22 -11.09
C ARG A 210 -7.62 -10.55 -9.86
N TYR A 211 -8.42 -9.52 -10.07
CA TYR A 211 -9.26 -8.96 -9.00
C TYR A 211 -10.41 -9.93 -8.68
N LEU A 212 -10.68 -10.15 -7.40
CA LEU A 212 -11.76 -11.05 -6.97
C LEU A 212 -13.16 -10.44 -7.19
N ASP A 213 -13.23 -9.11 -7.33
CA ASP A 213 -14.41 -8.37 -7.79
C ASP A 213 -13.96 -7.38 -8.90
N PRO A 214 -13.97 -7.79 -10.18
CA PRO A 214 -13.49 -6.97 -11.29
C PRO A 214 -14.30 -5.69 -11.50
N GLU A 215 -15.61 -5.71 -11.26
CA GLU A 215 -16.49 -4.55 -11.46
C GLU A 215 -16.21 -3.48 -10.40
N ALA A 216 -16.15 -3.88 -9.12
CA ALA A 216 -15.78 -2.98 -8.04
C ALA A 216 -14.35 -2.47 -8.19
N ALA A 217 -13.42 -3.31 -8.68
CA ALA A 217 -12.05 -2.92 -8.95
C ALA A 217 -11.95 -1.83 -10.02
N ALA A 218 -12.68 -1.98 -11.14
CA ALA A 218 -12.71 -0.98 -12.21
C ALA A 218 -13.29 0.36 -11.72
N ALA A 219 -14.37 0.34 -10.95
CA ALA A 219 -14.97 1.53 -10.34
C ALA A 219 -14.01 2.20 -9.33
N GLY A 220 -13.37 1.40 -8.47
CA GLY A 220 -12.39 1.86 -7.49
C GLY A 220 -11.15 2.47 -8.13
N ALA A 221 -10.60 1.87 -9.19
CA ALA A 221 -9.46 2.40 -9.93
C ALA A 221 -9.76 3.78 -10.56
N LYS A 222 -10.95 3.95 -11.15
CA LYS A 222 -11.43 5.26 -11.65
C LYS A 222 -11.54 6.29 -10.51
N ALA A 223 -12.06 5.89 -9.35
CA ALA A 223 -12.15 6.77 -8.19
C ALA A 223 -10.77 7.22 -7.69
N VAL A 224 -9.77 6.32 -7.66
CA VAL A 224 -8.39 6.65 -7.30
C VAL A 224 -7.75 7.58 -8.33
N ALA A 225 -7.96 7.36 -9.62
CA ALA A 225 -7.48 8.22 -10.70
C ALA A 225 -8.02 9.66 -10.54
N ASN A 226 -9.30 9.81 -10.22
CA ASN A 226 -9.98 11.11 -10.08
C ASN A 226 -9.70 11.84 -8.75
N GLN A 227 -9.07 11.21 -7.76
CA GLN A 227 -8.70 11.88 -6.50
C GLN A 227 -7.70 13.02 -6.65
N GLY A 228 -7.06 13.15 -7.80
CA GLY A 228 -6.16 14.25 -8.15
C GLY A 228 -6.87 15.46 -8.77
N ASN A 229 -8.11 15.29 -9.23
CA ASN A 229 -8.85 16.30 -10.00
C ASN A 229 -9.93 17.03 -9.19
N LYS A 230 -10.06 16.74 -7.90
CA LYS A 230 -10.97 17.43 -6.96
C LYS A 230 -10.20 18.36 -6.04
#